data_7bd07c77aa1fd33f4033388ef7c82f31
#
_entry.id   7bd07c77aa1fd33f4033388ef7c82f31
#
_cell.length_a   1.000
_cell.length_b   1.000
_cell.length_c   1.000
_cell.angle_alpha   90.00
_cell.angle_beta   90.00
_cell.angle_gamma   90.00
#
_symmetry.space_group_name_H-M   'P 1'
#
loop_
_entity.id
_entity.type
_entity.pdbx_description
1 polymer ?
#
loop_
_entity_poly.entity_id
_entity_poly.type
_entity_poly.pdbx_seq_one_letter_code
_entity_poly.pdbx_strand_id
1 'polypeptide(L)'
;VTSPARALLPLAVLAAMLLSAAAALVQAPYATGDEAPHIDYAYQVWQGELPVFEDGLEHRPDGAWLAPVQWTAQHPPLYYLLVAPVVGPLAEAGHPVAAVYAARAVNVLLSGLLVVVAHGAARRICRPGSIVPAVVAFVVAAMAAKSLVGGSGYNDLLAALFVTAMFGVAATMVKRGLDAGLVLALSLLAAGAALTRLSAGVVAVVVAGVAGLAGIVRAWQGRGRWAPVLGLVLGGPAVVLAVAGWFYVRNVELTGTVTGSHFDWSIEHQGRSPKPLWQVLVEYVTWLRLPNLFWWAGQQPPRTTYVLWTMIVTGLVLVWVPSAIAVARAVRRRAAAGDADRMLLHVLLVLPVVVLVAMQVVFASNSGGVYPRYLLPVSLPLCLAVAAGLAVRPRLLVPVWTAVTLADLAGWVARELSTSPAEPWYYTEAPVPSVVLAALAGAAVIVTARLVLTTTANRTQAPPAAAPATQVSAPTATS
;
A
#
# COMPACT_ATOMS: atom_id res chain seq x y z
N VAL A 1 9.69 31.13 11.33
CA VAL A 1 9.74 30.38 10.02
C VAL A 1 9.92 28.91 10.34
N THR A 2 8.89 28.09 10.09
CA THR A 2 8.95 26.63 10.27
C THR A 2 10.04 26.06 9.36
N SER A 3 10.91 25.19 9.89
CA SER A 3 11.95 24.58 9.05
C SER A 3 11.30 23.79 7.89
N PRO A 4 11.86 23.84 6.67
CA PRO A 4 11.32 23.14 5.49
C PRO A 4 11.03 21.65 5.74
N ALA A 5 11.82 21.02 6.59
CA ALA A 5 11.64 19.64 6.99
C ALA A 5 10.35 19.37 7.80
N ARG A 6 9.85 20.36 8.54
CA ARG A 6 8.60 20.23 9.33
C ARG A 6 7.36 20.34 8.45
N ALA A 7 7.40 21.12 7.38
CA ALA A 7 6.28 21.31 6.47
C ALA A 7 6.11 20.14 5.46
N LEU A 8 7.15 19.35 5.20
CA LEU A 8 7.14 18.31 4.18
C LEU A 8 6.07 17.25 4.41
N LEU A 9 6.00 16.69 5.62
CA LEU A 9 5.05 15.61 5.92
C LEU A 9 3.59 16.08 5.83
N PRO A 10 3.16 17.20 6.43
CA PRO A 10 1.81 17.72 6.27
C PRO A 10 1.42 17.97 4.82
N LEU A 11 2.33 18.52 4.01
CA LEU A 11 2.08 18.76 2.58
C LEU A 11 2.00 17.47 1.76
N ALA A 12 2.83 16.47 2.08
CA ALA A 12 2.71 15.16 1.45
C ALA A 12 1.36 14.48 1.79
N VAL A 13 0.91 14.60 3.04
CA VAL A 13 -0.42 14.12 3.47
C VAL A 13 -1.52 14.85 2.69
N LEU A 14 -1.46 16.17 2.63
CA LEU A 14 -2.42 16.97 1.87
C LEU A 14 -2.44 16.59 0.39
N ALA A 15 -1.27 16.42 -0.24
CA ALA A 15 -1.16 15.98 -1.63
C ALA A 15 -1.83 14.61 -1.84
N ALA A 16 -1.60 13.66 -0.93
CA ALA A 16 -2.20 12.33 -0.98
C ALA A 16 -3.72 12.39 -0.89
N MET A 17 -4.25 13.18 0.04
CA MET A 17 -5.70 13.35 0.22
C MET A 17 -6.34 14.05 -0.98
N LEU A 18 -5.72 15.11 -1.51
CA LEU A 18 -6.22 15.83 -2.69
C LEU A 18 -6.20 14.94 -3.95
N LEU A 19 -5.17 14.13 -4.17
CA LEU A 19 -5.11 13.16 -5.27
C LEU A 19 -6.24 12.12 -5.16
N SER A 20 -6.47 11.60 -3.95
CA SER A 20 -7.55 10.64 -3.72
C SER A 20 -8.93 11.29 -3.84
N ALA A 21 -9.10 12.52 -3.37
CA ALA A 21 -10.35 13.26 -3.53
C ALA A 21 -10.62 13.62 -5.00
N ALA A 22 -9.58 13.99 -5.77
CA ALA A 22 -9.72 14.20 -7.22
C ALA A 22 -10.17 12.90 -7.91
N ALA A 23 -9.55 11.76 -7.55
CA ALA A 23 -9.97 10.45 -8.06
C ALA A 23 -11.42 10.12 -7.69
N ALA A 24 -11.83 10.42 -6.45
CA ALA A 24 -13.18 10.20 -5.97
C ALA A 24 -14.25 10.97 -6.75
N LEU A 25 -13.90 12.17 -7.25
CA LEU A 25 -14.84 13.00 -8.03
C LEU A 25 -14.77 12.73 -9.54
N VAL A 26 -13.60 12.30 -10.06
CA VAL A 26 -13.43 11.98 -11.49
C VAL A 26 -14.09 10.64 -11.82
N GLN A 27 -14.02 9.66 -10.92
CA GLN A 27 -14.66 8.36 -11.12
C GLN A 27 -16.15 8.43 -10.78
N ALA A 28 -17.00 8.11 -11.76
CA ALA A 28 -18.43 8.04 -11.49
C ALA A 28 -18.74 7.01 -10.39
N PRO A 29 -19.70 7.27 -9.50
CA PRO A 29 -20.15 6.31 -8.50
C PRO A 29 -20.59 4.99 -9.16
N TYR A 30 -20.27 3.87 -8.55
CA TYR A 30 -20.60 2.52 -9.02
C TYR A 30 -20.08 2.16 -10.44
N ALA A 31 -19.23 2.97 -11.06
CA ALA A 31 -18.73 2.71 -12.41
C ALA A 31 -17.68 1.60 -12.48
N THR A 32 -17.07 1.24 -11.36
CA THR A 32 -16.11 0.15 -11.29
C THR A 32 -16.78 -1.12 -10.81
N GLY A 33 -16.46 -2.25 -11.46
CA GLY A 33 -17.10 -3.53 -11.17
C GLY A 33 -17.00 -4.03 -9.73
N ASP A 34 -16.06 -3.50 -8.95
CA ASP A 34 -15.88 -3.92 -7.57
C ASP A 34 -16.52 -2.95 -6.56
N GLU A 35 -16.82 -1.70 -6.91
CA GLU A 35 -17.29 -0.72 -5.92
C GLU A 35 -18.68 -1.05 -5.40
N ALA A 36 -19.63 -1.44 -6.27
CA ALA A 36 -20.98 -1.82 -5.86
C ALA A 36 -20.97 -2.96 -4.82
N PRO A 37 -20.27 -4.09 -5.03
CA PRO A 37 -20.16 -5.14 -4.02
C PRO A 37 -19.50 -4.69 -2.71
N HIS A 38 -18.54 -3.77 -2.74
CA HIS A 38 -17.94 -3.23 -1.52
C HIS A 38 -18.91 -2.36 -0.71
N ILE A 39 -19.72 -1.53 -1.38
CA ILE A 39 -20.73 -0.68 -0.73
C ILE A 39 -21.85 -1.55 -0.18
N ASP A 40 -22.31 -2.52 -0.95
CA ASP A 40 -23.31 -3.49 -0.52
C ASP A 40 -22.84 -4.30 0.69
N TYR A 41 -21.61 -4.77 0.72
CA TYR A 41 -21.06 -5.45 1.90
C TYR A 41 -21.16 -4.55 3.15
N ALA A 42 -20.80 -3.27 3.03
CA ALA A 42 -20.90 -2.33 4.15
C ALA A 42 -22.36 -2.12 4.58
N TYR A 43 -23.30 -2.13 3.64
CA TYR A 43 -24.73 -2.06 3.92
C TYR A 43 -25.22 -3.31 4.65
N GLN A 44 -24.89 -4.53 4.20
CA GLN A 44 -25.26 -5.77 4.90
C GLN A 44 -24.66 -5.81 6.31
N VAL A 45 -23.40 -5.38 6.50
CA VAL A 45 -22.81 -5.24 7.85
C VAL A 45 -23.58 -4.26 8.73
N TRP A 46 -24.09 -3.16 8.15
CA TRP A 46 -24.98 -2.23 8.87
C TRP A 46 -26.28 -2.91 9.33
N GLN A 47 -26.85 -3.80 8.52
CA GLN A 47 -28.02 -4.62 8.88
C GLN A 47 -27.70 -5.74 9.89
N GLY A 48 -26.42 -5.93 10.23
CA GLY A 48 -25.98 -6.97 11.18
C GLY A 48 -25.65 -8.30 10.52
N GLU A 49 -25.52 -8.34 9.19
CA GLU A 49 -25.31 -9.55 8.40
C GLU A 49 -23.94 -9.56 7.73
N LEU A 50 -23.49 -10.74 7.30
CA LEU A 50 -22.31 -10.92 6.49
C LEU A 50 -22.72 -11.52 5.15
N PRO A 51 -22.29 -10.91 4.02
CA PRO A 51 -22.74 -11.35 2.70
C PRO A 51 -22.32 -12.78 2.37
N VAL A 52 -23.15 -13.44 1.60
CA VAL A 52 -22.88 -14.73 0.96
C VAL A 52 -22.74 -14.51 -0.55
N PHE A 53 -21.86 -15.24 -1.19
CA PHE A 53 -21.51 -15.01 -2.61
C PHE A 53 -22.72 -15.18 -3.52
N GLU A 54 -23.50 -16.24 -3.32
CA GLU A 54 -24.62 -16.65 -4.16
C GLU A 54 -25.86 -15.77 -3.99
N ASP A 55 -26.02 -15.13 -2.82
CA ASP A 55 -27.22 -14.31 -2.52
C ASP A 55 -27.22 -12.99 -3.31
N GLY A 56 -26.07 -12.62 -3.87
CA GLY A 56 -25.93 -11.40 -4.68
C GLY A 56 -25.83 -10.14 -3.83
N LEU A 57 -26.27 -9.01 -4.39
CA LEU A 57 -26.25 -7.72 -3.70
C LEU A 57 -27.66 -7.40 -3.17
N GLU A 58 -27.74 -6.91 -1.94
CA GLU A 58 -28.98 -6.38 -1.35
C GLU A 58 -29.17 -4.90 -1.69
N HIS A 59 -28.09 -4.10 -1.58
CA HIS A 59 -28.12 -2.70 -1.98
C HIS A 59 -27.97 -2.61 -3.51
N ARG A 60 -29.08 -2.36 -4.18
CA ARG A 60 -29.21 -2.37 -5.65
C ARG A 60 -29.73 -1.04 -6.17
N PRO A 61 -28.93 0.04 -6.16
CA PRO A 61 -29.40 1.33 -6.67
C PRO A 61 -29.69 1.25 -8.19
N ASP A 62 -30.78 1.89 -8.60
CA ASP A 62 -31.21 1.93 -9.99
C ASP A 62 -30.11 2.48 -10.88
N GLY A 63 -29.88 1.82 -12.05
CA GLY A 63 -28.90 2.22 -13.05
C GLY A 63 -27.44 1.92 -12.67
N ALA A 64 -27.11 1.45 -11.45
CA ALA A 64 -25.76 1.03 -11.12
C ALA A 64 -25.33 -0.20 -11.93
N TRP A 65 -24.04 -0.28 -12.27
CA TRP A 65 -23.50 -1.55 -12.70
C TRP A 65 -23.43 -2.49 -11.50
N LEU A 66 -24.31 -3.46 -11.46
CA LEU A 66 -24.43 -4.38 -10.36
C LEU A 66 -23.76 -5.73 -10.74
N ALA A 67 -22.92 -6.22 -9.84
CA ALA A 67 -22.42 -7.57 -9.94
C ALA A 67 -23.59 -8.57 -9.79
N PRO A 68 -23.61 -9.66 -10.58
CA PRO A 68 -24.65 -10.68 -10.47
C PRO A 68 -24.56 -11.48 -9.16
N VAL A 69 -23.40 -11.49 -8.51
CA VAL A 69 -23.09 -12.17 -7.26
C VAL A 69 -22.29 -11.26 -6.34
N GLN A 70 -22.26 -11.55 -5.05
CA GLN A 70 -21.51 -10.78 -4.06
C GLN A 70 -20.04 -11.26 -3.99
N TRP A 71 -19.24 -11.00 -5.02
CA TRP A 71 -17.86 -11.51 -5.10
C TRP A 71 -16.87 -10.92 -4.09
N THR A 72 -17.27 -9.91 -3.30
CA THR A 72 -16.46 -9.42 -2.17
C THR A 72 -16.76 -10.13 -0.85
N ALA A 73 -17.75 -11.04 -0.81
CA ALA A 73 -18.12 -11.83 0.37
C ALA A 73 -16.94 -12.62 0.96
N GLN A 74 -15.94 -12.96 0.12
CA GLN A 74 -14.71 -13.63 0.54
C GLN A 74 -13.76 -12.74 1.35
N HIS A 75 -13.96 -11.42 1.39
CA HIS A 75 -13.10 -10.51 2.12
C HIS A 75 -13.47 -10.42 3.60
N PRO A 76 -12.48 -10.46 4.52
CA PRO A 76 -12.76 -10.28 5.95
C PRO A 76 -13.35 -8.90 6.27
N PRO A 77 -14.16 -8.78 7.34
CA PRO A 77 -15.12 -7.68 7.51
C PRO A 77 -14.57 -6.38 8.10
N LEU A 78 -13.31 -6.29 8.55
CA LEU A 78 -12.84 -5.13 9.32
C LEU A 78 -13.01 -3.78 8.61
N TYR A 79 -12.76 -3.73 7.30
CA TYR A 79 -12.98 -2.51 6.52
C TYR A 79 -14.45 -2.14 6.48
N TYR A 80 -15.32 -3.11 6.27
CA TYR A 80 -16.76 -2.88 6.15
C TYR A 80 -17.39 -2.49 7.50
N LEU A 81 -16.89 -3.05 8.60
CA LEU A 81 -17.24 -2.58 9.96
C LEU A 81 -16.83 -1.11 10.18
N LEU A 82 -15.71 -0.67 9.60
CA LEU A 82 -15.27 0.72 9.70
C LEU A 82 -16.17 1.67 8.91
N VAL A 83 -16.63 1.27 7.71
CA VAL A 83 -17.39 2.16 6.81
C VAL A 83 -18.92 2.00 6.96
N ALA A 84 -19.41 0.89 7.49
CA ALA A 84 -20.84 0.63 7.70
C ALA A 84 -21.59 1.78 8.41
N PRO A 85 -21.04 2.41 9.49
CA PRO A 85 -21.75 3.49 10.19
C PRO A 85 -21.98 4.76 9.35
N VAL A 86 -21.23 4.95 8.27
CA VAL A 86 -21.38 6.10 7.36
C VAL A 86 -22.07 5.73 6.05
N VAL A 87 -21.94 4.49 5.60
CA VAL A 87 -22.58 3.97 4.38
C VAL A 87 -24.02 3.54 4.64
N GLY A 88 -24.23 2.74 5.68
CA GLY A 88 -25.51 2.10 5.98
C GLY A 88 -26.68 3.06 6.09
N PRO A 89 -26.63 4.09 6.97
CA PRO A 89 -27.73 5.04 7.11
C PRO A 89 -28.08 5.79 5.82
N LEU A 90 -27.06 6.10 4.97
CA LEU A 90 -27.29 6.79 3.70
C LEU A 90 -27.91 5.87 2.65
N ALA A 91 -27.46 4.61 2.60
CA ALA A 91 -28.02 3.60 1.70
C ALA A 91 -29.49 3.28 2.08
N GLU A 92 -29.76 3.11 3.37
CA GLU A 92 -31.10 2.85 3.90
C GLU A 92 -32.07 4.01 3.67
N ALA A 93 -31.57 5.25 3.75
CA ALA A 93 -32.34 6.46 3.46
C ALA A 93 -32.58 6.70 1.96
N GLY A 94 -32.12 5.82 1.06
CA GLY A 94 -32.29 5.96 -0.39
C GLY A 94 -31.34 6.99 -1.03
N HIS A 95 -30.16 7.22 -0.42
CA HIS A 95 -29.11 8.10 -0.91
C HIS A 95 -27.86 7.34 -1.38
N PRO A 96 -27.95 6.50 -2.44
CA PRO A 96 -26.86 5.59 -2.83
C PRO A 96 -25.59 6.34 -3.25
N VAL A 97 -25.70 7.46 -3.95
CA VAL A 97 -24.55 8.29 -4.36
C VAL A 97 -23.82 8.86 -3.14
N ALA A 98 -24.56 9.33 -2.14
CA ALA A 98 -23.98 9.83 -0.89
C ALA A 98 -23.27 8.70 -0.11
N ALA A 99 -23.84 7.49 -0.11
CA ALA A 99 -23.22 6.31 0.51
C ALA A 99 -21.85 5.98 -0.10
N VAL A 100 -21.72 6.01 -1.44
CA VAL A 100 -20.43 5.84 -2.12
C VAL A 100 -19.43 6.93 -1.71
N TYR A 101 -19.84 8.19 -1.77
CA TYR A 101 -18.94 9.29 -1.39
C TYR A 101 -18.55 9.26 0.08
N ALA A 102 -19.40 8.76 0.98
CA ALA A 102 -19.05 8.55 2.38
C ALA A 102 -17.93 7.50 2.54
N ALA A 103 -18.03 6.36 1.85
CA ALA A 103 -16.97 5.35 1.82
C ALA A 103 -15.66 5.90 1.22
N ARG A 104 -15.76 6.63 0.10
CA ARG A 104 -14.62 7.29 -0.55
C ARG A 104 -13.95 8.31 0.37
N ALA A 105 -14.73 9.09 1.15
CA ALA A 105 -14.19 10.05 2.11
C ALA A 105 -13.35 9.36 3.20
N VAL A 106 -13.82 8.21 3.72
CA VAL A 106 -13.01 7.40 4.65
C VAL A 106 -11.69 6.97 3.99
N ASN A 107 -11.73 6.51 2.74
CA ASN A 107 -10.53 6.10 2.03
C ASN A 107 -9.59 7.26 1.69
N VAL A 108 -10.09 8.47 1.45
CA VAL A 108 -9.27 9.69 1.35
C VAL A 108 -8.47 9.93 2.63
N LEU A 109 -9.11 9.78 3.80
CA LEU A 109 -8.43 9.89 5.09
C LEU A 109 -7.38 8.79 5.29
N LEU A 110 -7.72 7.53 4.95
CA LEU A 110 -6.78 6.40 5.01
C LEU A 110 -5.57 6.61 4.07
N SER A 111 -5.79 7.24 2.91
CA SER A 111 -4.72 7.60 1.97
C SER A 111 -3.71 8.59 2.59
N GLY A 112 -4.19 9.62 3.29
CA GLY A 112 -3.33 10.54 4.04
C GLY A 112 -2.60 9.86 5.20
N LEU A 113 -3.30 9.00 5.95
CA LEU A 113 -2.72 8.24 7.07
C LEU A 113 -1.63 7.28 6.59
N LEU A 114 -1.78 6.66 5.40
CA LEU A 114 -0.75 5.80 4.83
C LEU A 114 0.58 6.54 4.61
N VAL A 115 0.55 7.82 4.20
CA VAL A 115 1.76 8.65 4.08
C VAL A 115 2.45 8.84 5.44
N VAL A 116 1.68 9.11 6.50
CA VAL A 116 2.22 9.26 7.86
C VAL A 116 2.88 7.98 8.33
N VAL A 117 2.17 6.86 8.20
CA VAL A 117 2.66 5.54 8.63
C VAL A 117 3.88 5.11 7.82
N ALA A 118 3.86 5.31 6.50
CA ALA A 118 4.99 4.98 5.62
C ALA A 118 6.23 5.82 5.94
N HIS A 119 6.07 7.13 6.18
CA HIS A 119 7.16 8.00 6.63
C HIS A 119 7.74 7.52 7.98
N GLY A 120 6.86 7.23 8.95
CA GLY A 120 7.25 6.72 10.27
C GLY A 120 7.99 5.39 10.20
N ALA A 121 7.50 4.44 9.40
CA ALA A 121 8.15 3.15 9.16
C ALA A 121 9.51 3.32 8.45
N ALA A 122 9.59 4.16 7.43
CA ALA A 122 10.83 4.47 6.71
C ALA A 122 11.90 5.08 7.65
N ARG A 123 11.50 5.93 8.60
CA ARG A 123 12.42 6.47 9.63
C ARG A 123 13.00 5.37 10.53
N ARG A 124 12.23 4.34 10.83
CA ARG A 124 12.69 3.19 11.62
C ARG A 124 13.61 2.27 10.82
N ILE A 125 13.36 2.13 9.51
CA ILE A 125 14.14 1.31 8.60
C ILE A 125 15.47 1.99 8.22
N CYS A 126 15.45 3.25 7.86
CA CYS A 126 16.61 4.00 7.39
C CYS A 126 17.57 4.39 8.52
N ARG A 127 18.77 4.87 8.15
CA ARG A 127 19.73 5.43 9.10
C ARG A 127 19.24 6.81 9.60
N PRO A 128 19.53 7.19 10.84
CA PRO A 128 19.32 8.56 11.29
C PRO A 128 19.96 9.58 10.34
N GLY A 129 19.29 10.68 10.10
CA GLY A 129 19.78 11.70 9.16
C GLY A 129 19.57 11.37 7.67
N SER A 130 19.03 10.21 7.28
CA SER A 130 18.74 9.89 5.88
C SER A 130 17.62 10.78 5.30
N ILE A 131 17.74 11.20 4.03
CA ILE A 131 16.68 11.89 3.29
C ILE A 131 15.59 10.93 2.81
N VAL A 132 15.91 9.62 2.70
CA VAL A 132 15.02 8.61 2.12
C VAL A 132 13.62 8.61 2.75
N PRO A 133 13.41 8.75 4.08
CA PRO A 133 12.06 8.84 4.64
C PRO A 133 11.21 10.00 4.10
N ALA A 134 11.83 11.15 3.84
CA ALA A 134 11.16 12.31 3.25
C ALA A 134 10.77 12.03 1.79
N VAL A 135 11.67 11.39 1.02
CA VAL A 135 11.38 10.98 -0.36
C VAL A 135 10.30 9.88 -0.38
N VAL A 136 10.27 8.96 0.60
CA VAL A 136 9.18 7.96 0.74
C VAL A 136 7.84 8.65 0.94
N ALA A 137 7.74 9.66 1.81
CA ALA A 137 6.49 10.40 1.99
C ALA A 137 6.02 11.04 0.68
N PHE A 138 6.93 11.63 -0.10
CA PHE A 138 6.65 12.18 -1.42
C PHE A 138 6.18 11.11 -2.43
N VAL A 139 6.89 9.99 -2.54
CA VAL A 139 6.57 8.90 -3.47
C VAL A 139 5.23 8.25 -3.13
N VAL A 140 4.97 7.98 -1.83
CA VAL A 140 3.68 7.43 -1.40
C VAL A 140 2.54 8.42 -1.64
N ALA A 141 2.77 9.72 -1.39
CA ALA A 141 1.75 10.75 -1.65
C ALA A 141 1.32 10.76 -3.12
N ALA A 142 2.28 10.64 -4.04
CA ALA A 142 2.05 10.72 -5.49
C ALA A 142 1.71 9.37 -6.16
N MET A 143 1.63 8.27 -5.40
CA MET A 143 1.40 6.93 -5.95
C MET A 143 -0.02 6.78 -6.50
N ALA A 144 -0.15 6.46 -7.79
CA ALA A 144 -1.40 6.41 -8.51
C ALA A 144 -2.37 5.35 -7.99
N ALA A 145 -1.92 4.09 -7.83
CA ALA A 145 -2.80 3.00 -7.35
C ALA A 145 -3.38 3.30 -5.97
N LYS A 146 -2.56 3.88 -5.05
CA LYS A 146 -3.03 4.34 -3.74
C LYS A 146 -4.10 5.43 -3.88
N SER A 147 -3.90 6.39 -4.78
CA SER A 147 -4.82 7.52 -4.96
C SER A 147 -6.14 7.08 -5.59
N LEU A 148 -6.11 6.17 -6.57
CA LEU A 148 -7.31 5.60 -7.19
C LEU A 148 -8.13 4.80 -6.17
N VAL A 149 -7.48 3.93 -5.40
CA VAL A 149 -8.14 3.17 -4.32
C VAL A 149 -8.63 4.11 -3.21
N GLY A 150 -7.87 5.18 -2.93
CA GLY A 150 -8.27 6.24 -2.00
C GLY A 150 -9.49 7.05 -2.47
N GLY A 151 -9.75 7.07 -3.78
CA GLY A 151 -10.95 7.64 -4.39
C GLY A 151 -12.08 6.64 -4.62
N SER A 152 -11.98 5.42 -4.11
CA SER A 152 -12.95 4.34 -4.28
C SER A 152 -13.32 3.72 -2.93
N GLY A 153 -14.42 2.96 -2.86
CA GLY A 153 -14.90 2.31 -1.63
C GLY A 153 -14.23 0.97 -1.31
N TYR A 154 -12.88 0.82 -1.47
CA TYR A 154 -12.16 -0.46 -1.39
C TYR A 154 -11.41 -0.69 -0.09
N ASN A 155 -11.22 -1.95 0.29
CA ASN A 155 -10.54 -2.37 1.53
C ASN A 155 -8.99 -2.36 1.45
N ASP A 156 -8.42 -2.14 0.28
CA ASP A 156 -6.96 -2.26 0.02
C ASP A 156 -6.10 -1.30 0.86
N LEU A 157 -6.58 -0.05 1.10
CA LEU A 157 -5.81 0.93 1.86
C LEU A 157 -5.68 0.58 3.33
N LEU A 158 -6.74 0.08 3.94
CA LEU A 158 -6.69 -0.35 5.33
C LEU A 158 -5.73 -1.53 5.51
N ALA A 159 -5.74 -2.48 4.57
CA ALA A 159 -4.80 -3.59 4.53
C ALA A 159 -3.34 -3.09 4.38
N ALA A 160 -3.10 -2.14 3.47
CA ALA A 160 -1.78 -1.53 3.26
C ALA A 160 -1.29 -0.77 4.50
N LEU A 161 -2.17 -0.09 5.24
CA LEU A 161 -1.84 0.60 6.49
C LEU A 161 -1.31 -0.36 7.54
N PHE A 162 -2.03 -1.46 7.82
CA PHE A 162 -1.59 -2.45 8.80
C PHE A 162 -0.22 -3.02 8.43
N VAL A 163 -0.04 -3.48 7.21
CA VAL A 163 1.23 -4.07 6.77
C VAL A 163 2.36 -3.05 6.76
N THR A 164 2.11 -1.80 6.36
CA THR A 164 3.09 -0.72 6.41
C THR A 164 3.55 -0.44 7.84
N ALA A 165 2.63 -0.42 8.81
CA ALA A 165 2.96 -0.28 10.23
C ALA A 165 3.78 -1.46 10.73
N MET A 166 3.43 -2.69 10.33
CA MET A 166 4.17 -3.91 10.67
C MET A 166 5.63 -3.86 10.21
N PHE A 167 5.92 -3.37 8.99
CA PHE A 167 7.31 -3.18 8.54
C PHE A 167 8.09 -2.27 9.49
N GLY A 168 7.48 -1.19 9.99
CA GLY A 168 8.12 -0.29 10.95
C GLY A 168 8.40 -0.94 12.30
N VAL A 169 7.45 -1.71 12.84
CA VAL A 169 7.60 -2.45 14.11
C VAL A 169 8.65 -3.55 13.94
N ALA A 170 8.54 -4.39 12.90
CA ALA A 170 9.48 -5.47 12.61
C ALA A 170 10.91 -4.95 12.40
N ALA A 171 11.10 -3.84 11.69
CA ALA A 171 12.41 -3.22 11.55
C ALA A 171 12.99 -2.74 12.88
N THR A 172 12.14 -2.30 13.82
CA THR A 172 12.57 -1.97 15.18
C THR A 172 13.01 -3.21 15.95
N MET A 173 12.24 -4.30 15.84
CA MET A 173 12.59 -5.60 16.43
C MET A 173 13.92 -6.13 15.89
N VAL A 174 14.13 -6.09 14.56
CA VAL A 174 15.39 -6.51 13.94
C VAL A 174 16.58 -5.70 14.45
N LYS A 175 16.42 -4.38 14.64
CA LYS A 175 17.51 -3.49 15.06
C LYS A 175 17.78 -3.48 16.56
N ARG A 176 16.75 -3.59 17.39
CA ARG A 176 16.85 -3.37 18.85
C ARG A 176 16.60 -4.63 19.66
N GLY A 177 16.05 -5.67 19.03
CA GLY A 177 15.56 -6.88 19.71
C GLY A 177 14.06 -6.82 19.96
N LEU A 178 13.51 -7.92 20.44
CA LEU A 178 12.09 -8.09 20.75
C LEU A 178 11.84 -7.74 22.20
N ASP A 179 10.74 -7.02 22.44
CA ASP A 179 10.12 -6.83 23.76
C ASP A 179 8.61 -7.13 23.68
N ALA A 180 7.95 -7.26 24.83
CA ALA A 180 6.53 -7.65 24.90
C ALA A 180 5.61 -6.63 24.21
N GLY A 181 5.91 -5.32 24.30
CA GLY A 181 5.11 -4.26 23.67
C GLY A 181 5.19 -4.33 22.15
N LEU A 182 6.39 -4.55 21.60
CA LEU A 182 6.59 -4.71 20.15
C LEU A 182 5.93 -6.01 19.64
N VAL A 183 5.99 -7.10 20.42
CA VAL A 183 5.33 -8.37 20.07
C VAL A 183 3.83 -8.18 20.03
N LEU A 184 3.22 -7.57 21.04
CA LEU A 184 1.79 -7.28 21.08
C LEU A 184 1.37 -6.38 19.90
N ALA A 185 2.12 -5.29 19.68
CA ALA A 185 1.84 -4.37 18.57
C ALA A 185 1.89 -5.08 17.21
N LEU A 186 2.91 -5.91 16.95
CA LEU A 186 3.04 -6.67 15.71
C LEU A 186 1.90 -7.68 15.55
N SER A 187 1.51 -8.37 16.62
CA SER A 187 0.43 -9.36 16.61
C SER A 187 -0.93 -8.73 16.34
N LEU A 188 -1.24 -7.58 16.97
CA LEU A 188 -2.48 -6.84 16.72
C LEU A 188 -2.55 -6.27 15.30
N LEU A 189 -1.44 -5.74 14.78
CA LEU A 189 -1.36 -5.29 13.40
C LEU A 189 -1.52 -6.44 12.40
N ALA A 190 -0.97 -7.62 12.70
CA ALA A 190 -1.14 -8.82 11.89
C ALA A 190 -2.60 -9.30 11.89
N ALA A 191 -3.25 -9.29 13.06
CA ALA A 191 -4.67 -9.61 13.18
C ALA A 191 -5.55 -8.64 12.39
N GLY A 192 -5.28 -7.32 12.47
CA GLY A 192 -5.97 -6.30 11.67
C GLY A 192 -5.75 -6.49 10.16
N ALA A 193 -4.54 -6.82 9.73
CA ALA A 193 -4.24 -7.13 8.34
C ALA A 193 -5.03 -8.36 7.84
N ALA A 194 -5.01 -9.45 8.62
CA ALA A 194 -5.73 -10.68 8.31
C ALA A 194 -7.26 -10.48 8.32
N LEU A 195 -7.80 -9.67 9.25
CA LEU A 195 -9.22 -9.36 9.31
C LEU A 195 -9.67 -8.32 8.26
N THR A 196 -8.73 -7.76 7.48
CA THR A 196 -9.04 -6.85 6.36
C THR A 196 -8.94 -7.56 5.02
N ARG A 197 -7.91 -8.37 4.80
CA ARG A 197 -7.65 -9.02 3.50
C ARG A 197 -6.70 -10.21 3.64
N LEU A 198 -7.04 -11.34 3.02
CA LEU A 198 -6.22 -12.55 3.07
C LEU A 198 -4.76 -12.30 2.63
N SER A 199 -4.57 -11.60 1.51
CA SER A 199 -3.23 -11.32 0.99
C SER A 199 -2.37 -10.48 1.96
N ALA A 200 -2.99 -9.56 2.69
CA ALA A 200 -2.32 -8.79 3.74
C ALA A 200 -1.99 -9.67 4.97
N GLY A 201 -2.87 -10.61 5.31
CA GLY A 201 -2.62 -11.62 6.34
C GLY A 201 -1.42 -12.50 6.03
N VAL A 202 -1.30 -12.97 4.77
CA VAL A 202 -0.13 -13.76 4.35
C VAL A 202 1.16 -12.93 4.42
N VAL A 203 1.14 -11.69 3.93
CA VAL A 203 2.29 -10.77 4.05
C VAL A 203 2.64 -10.52 5.51
N ALA A 204 1.64 -10.38 6.38
CA ALA A 204 1.83 -10.21 7.83
C ALA A 204 2.55 -11.39 8.46
N VAL A 205 2.21 -12.63 8.08
CA VAL A 205 2.91 -13.85 8.54
C VAL A 205 4.38 -13.82 8.13
N VAL A 206 4.68 -13.42 6.89
CA VAL A 206 6.07 -13.33 6.41
C VAL A 206 6.85 -12.26 7.17
N VAL A 207 6.27 -11.08 7.39
CA VAL A 207 6.90 -9.99 8.15
C VAL A 207 7.16 -10.42 9.61
N ALA A 208 6.19 -11.06 10.25
CA ALA A 208 6.33 -11.58 11.63
C ALA A 208 7.35 -12.71 11.70
N GLY A 209 7.39 -13.59 10.70
CA GLY A 209 8.38 -14.66 10.60
C GLY A 209 9.81 -14.15 10.52
N VAL A 210 10.08 -13.12 9.73
CA VAL A 210 11.42 -12.50 9.66
C VAL A 210 11.79 -11.81 10.98
N ALA A 211 10.84 -11.12 11.63
CA ALA A 211 11.06 -10.53 12.96
C ALA A 211 11.35 -11.61 14.01
N GLY A 212 10.61 -12.74 13.98
CA GLY A 212 10.84 -13.90 14.83
C GLY A 212 12.22 -14.53 14.62
N LEU A 213 12.63 -14.71 13.35
CA LEU A 213 13.96 -15.21 13.01
C LEU A 213 15.07 -14.29 13.57
N ALA A 214 14.90 -12.97 13.45
CA ALA A 214 15.84 -12.02 14.06
C ALA A 214 15.91 -12.17 15.58
N GLY A 215 14.77 -12.38 16.24
CA GLY A 215 14.71 -12.66 17.68
C GLY A 215 15.40 -13.94 18.07
N ILE A 216 15.19 -15.04 17.34
CA ILE A 216 15.83 -16.34 17.53
C ILE A 216 17.36 -16.20 17.42
N VAL A 217 17.85 -15.59 16.33
CA VAL A 217 19.30 -15.38 16.11
C VAL A 217 19.92 -14.59 17.26
N ARG A 218 19.26 -13.52 17.72
CA ARG A 218 19.75 -12.70 18.84
C ARG A 218 19.73 -13.48 20.16
N ALA A 219 18.70 -14.28 20.44
CA ALA A 219 18.60 -15.07 21.64
C ALA A 219 19.70 -16.15 21.70
N TRP A 220 19.98 -16.84 20.57
CA TRP A 220 21.08 -17.80 20.48
C TRP A 220 22.47 -17.16 20.65
N GLN A 221 22.62 -15.89 20.22
CA GLN A 221 23.86 -15.15 20.42
C GLN A 221 23.99 -14.53 21.82
N GLY A 222 23.04 -14.79 22.73
CA GLY A 222 23.02 -14.21 24.07
C GLY A 222 22.71 -12.71 24.11
N ARG A 223 22.28 -12.13 22.97
CA ARG A 223 21.94 -10.70 22.81
C ARG A 223 20.44 -10.40 22.96
N GLY A 224 19.63 -11.42 23.26
CA GLY A 224 18.19 -11.32 23.37
C GLY A 224 17.60 -12.30 24.39
N ARG A 225 16.30 -12.13 24.68
CA ARG A 225 15.55 -12.99 25.60
C ARG A 225 14.64 -13.93 24.82
N TRP A 226 14.50 -15.19 25.26
CA TRP A 226 13.61 -16.17 24.63
C TRP A 226 12.11 -15.88 24.86
N ALA A 227 11.74 -15.31 26.01
CA ALA A 227 10.33 -15.07 26.33
C ALA A 227 9.57 -14.21 25.27
N PRO A 228 10.08 -13.07 24.78
CA PRO A 228 9.43 -12.33 23.68
C PRO A 228 9.42 -13.11 22.36
N VAL A 229 10.43 -13.96 22.09
CA VAL A 229 10.46 -14.82 20.88
C VAL A 229 9.33 -15.83 20.93
N LEU A 230 9.16 -16.54 22.06
CA LEU A 230 8.05 -17.48 22.26
C LEU A 230 6.70 -16.75 22.20
N GLY A 231 6.61 -15.56 22.80
CA GLY A 231 5.42 -14.71 22.69
C GLY A 231 5.05 -14.38 21.25
N LEU A 232 6.03 -14.09 20.38
CA LEU A 232 5.75 -13.82 18.96
C LEU A 232 5.40 -15.11 18.20
N VAL A 233 6.12 -16.20 18.41
CA VAL A 233 5.96 -17.43 17.63
C VAL A 233 4.69 -18.20 18.02
N LEU A 234 4.30 -18.18 19.27
CA LEU A 234 3.13 -18.90 19.79
C LEU A 234 1.94 -17.95 20.03
N GLY A 235 2.16 -16.83 20.72
CA GLY A 235 1.13 -15.88 21.07
C GLY A 235 0.65 -15.05 19.87
N GLY A 236 1.54 -14.69 18.95
CA GLY A 236 1.18 -13.94 17.74
C GLY A 236 0.14 -14.67 16.89
N PRO A 237 0.38 -15.91 16.44
CA PRO A 237 -0.64 -16.70 15.74
C PRO A 237 -1.93 -16.89 16.54
N ALA A 238 -1.85 -17.10 17.86
CA ALA A 238 -3.03 -17.25 18.71
C ALA A 238 -3.90 -15.98 18.67
N VAL A 239 -3.30 -14.78 18.72
CA VAL A 239 -4.03 -13.51 18.57
C VAL A 239 -4.66 -13.40 17.19
N VAL A 240 -3.96 -13.72 16.12
CA VAL A 240 -4.50 -13.68 14.75
C VAL A 240 -5.68 -14.65 14.60
N LEU A 241 -5.53 -15.87 15.08
CA LEU A 241 -6.60 -16.88 15.03
C LEU A 241 -7.81 -16.48 15.86
N ALA A 242 -7.61 -15.94 17.07
CA ALA A 242 -8.71 -15.49 17.92
C ALA A 242 -9.50 -14.32 17.29
N VAL A 243 -8.81 -13.41 16.60
CA VAL A 243 -9.42 -12.20 16.02
C VAL A 243 -9.98 -12.45 14.63
N ALA A 244 -9.26 -13.14 13.76
CA ALA A 244 -9.61 -13.29 12.35
C ALA A 244 -9.94 -14.72 11.93
N GLY A 245 -9.55 -15.73 12.70
CA GLY A 245 -9.66 -17.15 12.33
C GLY A 245 -11.09 -17.61 12.05
N TRP A 246 -12.06 -17.10 12.82
CA TRP A 246 -13.48 -17.41 12.66
C TRP A 246 -13.99 -17.11 11.24
N PHE A 247 -13.52 -16.03 10.63
CA PHE A 247 -13.93 -15.66 9.27
C PHE A 247 -13.41 -16.64 8.22
N TYR A 248 -12.18 -17.11 8.38
CA TYR A 248 -11.61 -18.10 7.48
C TYR A 248 -12.23 -19.49 7.66
N VAL A 249 -12.67 -19.84 8.89
CA VAL A 249 -13.48 -21.05 9.13
C VAL A 249 -14.81 -20.90 8.39
N ARG A 250 -15.52 -19.77 8.51
CA ARG A 250 -16.73 -19.49 7.74
C ARG A 250 -16.51 -19.66 6.21
N ASN A 251 -15.39 -19.14 5.67
CA ASN A 251 -15.08 -19.34 4.25
C ASN A 251 -14.97 -20.81 3.89
N VAL A 252 -14.31 -21.62 4.72
CA VAL A 252 -14.21 -23.08 4.50
C VAL A 252 -15.59 -23.75 4.55
N GLU A 253 -16.44 -23.37 5.49
CA GLU A 253 -17.79 -23.89 5.62
C GLU A 253 -18.67 -23.58 4.40
N LEU A 254 -18.57 -22.35 3.86
CA LEU A 254 -19.36 -21.90 2.71
C LEU A 254 -18.81 -22.39 1.36
N THR A 255 -17.48 -22.46 1.20
CA THR A 255 -16.86 -22.63 -0.13
C THR A 255 -15.91 -23.82 -0.23
N GLY A 256 -15.68 -24.53 0.89
CA GLY A 256 -14.68 -25.60 0.96
C GLY A 256 -13.23 -25.10 0.96
N THR A 257 -12.99 -23.77 0.89
CA THR A 257 -11.64 -23.18 0.79
C THR A 257 -11.42 -22.04 1.78
N VAL A 258 -10.20 -21.93 2.31
CA VAL A 258 -9.81 -20.80 3.19
C VAL A 258 -9.89 -19.45 2.47
N THR A 259 -9.68 -19.45 1.15
CA THR A 259 -9.70 -18.23 0.33
C THR A 259 -11.11 -17.71 0.10
N GLY A 260 -12.12 -18.53 0.19
CA GLY A 260 -13.49 -18.18 -0.20
C GLY A 260 -13.64 -17.85 -1.69
N SER A 261 -12.69 -18.30 -2.55
CA SER A 261 -12.66 -17.94 -3.97
C SER A 261 -13.55 -18.83 -4.79
N HIS A 262 -14.31 -18.23 -5.71
CA HIS A 262 -15.21 -18.91 -6.66
C HIS A 262 -14.62 -18.87 -8.07
N PHE A 263 -13.48 -19.55 -8.30
CA PHE A 263 -12.83 -19.56 -9.61
C PHE A 263 -13.68 -20.20 -10.68
N ASP A 264 -14.38 -21.30 -10.36
CA ASP A 264 -15.26 -22.01 -11.30
C ASP A 264 -16.37 -21.10 -11.82
N TRP A 265 -16.99 -20.32 -10.94
CA TRP A 265 -17.97 -19.30 -11.34
C TRP A 265 -17.38 -18.28 -12.32
N SER A 266 -16.16 -17.82 -12.09
CA SER A 266 -15.47 -16.85 -12.97
C SER A 266 -15.13 -17.49 -14.34
N ILE A 267 -14.81 -18.77 -14.39
CA ILE A 267 -14.58 -19.51 -15.62
C ILE A 267 -15.89 -19.61 -16.42
N GLU A 268 -16.96 -20.01 -15.76
CA GLU A 268 -18.25 -20.28 -16.40
C GLU A 268 -18.95 -18.99 -16.87
N HIS A 269 -18.98 -17.94 -16.02
CA HIS A 269 -19.80 -16.75 -16.27
C HIS A 269 -19.02 -15.54 -16.80
N GLN A 270 -17.69 -15.47 -16.59
CA GLN A 270 -16.86 -14.36 -17.06
C GLN A 270 -15.94 -14.75 -18.22
N GLY A 271 -16.04 -15.98 -18.74
CA GLY A 271 -15.21 -16.46 -19.84
C GLY A 271 -13.71 -16.47 -19.51
N ARG A 272 -13.35 -16.51 -18.22
CA ARG A 272 -11.96 -16.63 -17.80
C ARG A 272 -11.48 -18.05 -17.97
N SER A 273 -10.17 -18.23 -18.24
CA SER A 273 -9.58 -19.55 -18.40
C SER A 273 -8.34 -19.69 -17.51
N PRO A 274 -8.18 -20.82 -16.80
CA PRO A 274 -6.94 -21.13 -16.12
C PRO A 274 -5.77 -21.16 -17.10
N LYS A 275 -4.61 -20.67 -16.64
CA LYS A 275 -3.38 -20.65 -17.43
C LYS A 275 -2.28 -21.39 -16.68
N PRO A 276 -1.43 -22.18 -17.36
CA PRO A 276 -0.28 -22.77 -16.69
C PRO A 276 0.66 -21.66 -16.15
N LEU A 277 1.29 -21.90 -15.00
CA LEU A 277 2.15 -20.92 -14.33
C LEU A 277 3.21 -20.30 -15.25
N TRP A 278 3.83 -21.14 -16.10
CA TRP A 278 4.84 -20.66 -17.03
C TRP A 278 4.31 -19.64 -18.03
N GLN A 279 3.05 -19.78 -18.47
CA GLN A 279 2.42 -18.83 -19.39
C GLN A 279 2.22 -17.47 -18.70
N VAL A 280 1.77 -17.44 -17.45
CA VAL A 280 1.65 -16.20 -16.65
C VAL A 280 3.02 -15.56 -16.47
N LEU A 281 4.08 -16.34 -16.23
CA LEU A 281 5.43 -15.85 -16.05
C LEU A 281 6.03 -15.21 -17.31
N VAL A 282 5.67 -15.67 -18.51
CA VAL A 282 6.13 -15.08 -19.77
C VAL A 282 5.18 -14.03 -20.34
N GLU A 283 3.99 -13.89 -19.78
CA GLU A 283 3.00 -12.91 -20.23
C GLU A 283 3.44 -11.49 -19.85
N TYR A 284 4.00 -10.79 -20.84
CA TYR A 284 4.58 -9.46 -20.62
C TYR A 284 3.61 -8.45 -20.00
N VAL A 285 2.31 -8.55 -20.25
CA VAL A 285 1.29 -7.66 -19.68
C VAL A 285 1.26 -7.73 -18.16
N THR A 286 1.43 -8.93 -17.59
CA THR A 286 1.50 -9.13 -16.12
C THR A 286 2.64 -8.30 -15.53
N TRP A 287 3.82 -8.35 -16.13
CA TRP A 287 5.02 -7.67 -15.63
C TRP A 287 5.02 -6.17 -15.90
N LEU A 288 4.34 -5.73 -16.97
CA LEU A 288 4.16 -4.30 -17.25
C LEU A 288 3.20 -3.62 -16.28
N ARG A 289 2.26 -4.36 -15.70
CA ARG A 289 1.32 -3.82 -14.72
C ARG A 289 1.95 -3.51 -13.36
N LEU A 290 3.03 -4.18 -12.97
CA LEU A 290 3.66 -3.95 -11.66
C LEU A 290 4.17 -2.51 -11.45
N PRO A 291 4.88 -1.85 -12.42
CA PRO A 291 5.26 -0.45 -12.26
C PRO A 291 4.07 0.51 -12.20
N ASN A 292 2.91 0.09 -12.69
CA ASN A 292 1.69 0.88 -12.69
C ASN A 292 1.11 1.15 -11.30
N LEU A 293 1.71 0.55 -10.25
CA LEU A 293 1.49 0.98 -8.89
C LEU A 293 1.72 2.51 -8.73
N PHE A 294 2.66 3.06 -9.48
CA PHE A 294 3.07 4.47 -9.40
C PHE A 294 2.42 5.37 -10.46
N TRP A 295 1.84 4.80 -11.55
CA TRP A 295 1.35 5.55 -12.71
C TRP A 295 -0.15 5.41 -12.91
N TRP A 296 -0.81 6.52 -13.25
CA TRP A 296 -2.26 6.61 -13.49
C TRP A 296 -2.67 5.89 -14.76
N ALA A 297 -1.92 6.08 -15.85
CA ALA A 297 -2.20 5.47 -17.14
C ALA A 297 -2.20 3.92 -17.09
N GLY A 298 -1.49 3.36 -16.12
CA GLY A 298 -1.34 1.92 -15.97
C GLY A 298 -2.46 1.20 -15.25
N GLN A 299 -3.42 1.92 -14.73
CA GLN A 299 -4.52 1.30 -13.98
C GLN A 299 -5.55 0.62 -14.89
N GLN A 300 -5.53 0.96 -16.18
CA GLN A 300 -6.30 0.27 -17.22
C GLN A 300 -5.38 -0.33 -18.30
N PRO A 301 -5.82 -1.35 -19.03
CA PRO A 301 -5.03 -1.90 -20.12
C PRO A 301 -4.67 -0.81 -21.12
N PRO A 302 -3.39 -0.64 -21.49
CA PRO A 302 -3.00 0.37 -22.46
C PRO A 302 -3.63 0.05 -23.82
N ARG A 303 -4.44 0.96 -24.35
CA ARG A 303 -5.11 0.79 -25.64
C ARG A 303 -4.24 1.20 -26.83
N THR A 304 -3.13 1.90 -26.56
CA THR A 304 -2.24 2.39 -27.60
C THR A 304 -0.79 1.99 -27.34
N THR A 305 -0.05 1.71 -28.41
CA THR A 305 1.38 1.38 -28.35
C THR A 305 2.21 2.48 -27.68
N TYR A 306 1.83 3.75 -27.90
CA TYR A 306 2.50 4.91 -27.29
C TYR A 306 2.40 4.90 -25.76
N VAL A 307 1.20 4.66 -25.20
CA VAL A 307 1.00 4.58 -23.75
C VAL A 307 1.80 3.42 -23.18
N LEU A 308 1.78 2.27 -23.85
CA LEU A 308 2.57 1.10 -23.46
C LEU A 308 4.08 1.40 -23.41
N TRP A 309 4.64 2.02 -24.44
CA TRP A 309 6.06 2.39 -24.50
C TRP A 309 6.41 3.42 -23.43
N THR A 310 5.57 4.42 -23.21
CA THR A 310 5.79 5.44 -22.18
C THR A 310 5.85 4.77 -20.79
N MET A 311 4.94 3.84 -20.52
CA MET A 311 4.91 3.08 -19.27
C MET A 311 6.15 2.20 -19.08
N ILE A 312 6.60 1.52 -20.16
CA ILE A 312 7.82 0.70 -20.12
C ILE A 312 9.04 1.58 -19.83
N VAL A 313 9.22 2.64 -20.62
CA VAL A 313 10.40 3.50 -20.51
C VAL A 313 10.45 4.21 -19.17
N THR A 314 9.36 4.82 -18.73
CA THR A 314 9.29 5.49 -17.41
C THR A 314 9.43 4.51 -16.27
N GLY A 315 8.78 3.36 -16.35
CA GLY A 315 8.92 2.29 -15.36
C GLY A 315 10.37 1.78 -15.26
N LEU A 316 11.02 1.51 -16.37
CA LEU A 316 12.42 1.06 -16.40
C LEU A 316 13.36 2.16 -15.88
N VAL A 317 13.26 3.37 -16.43
CA VAL A 317 14.23 4.45 -16.14
C VAL A 317 14.02 5.05 -14.75
N LEU A 318 12.78 5.27 -14.33
CA LEU A 318 12.49 5.98 -13.08
C LEU A 318 12.25 5.06 -11.87
N VAL A 319 11.82 3.82 -12.10
CA VAL A 319 11.47 2.90 -11.01
C VAL A 319 12.49 1.77 -10.91
N TRP A 320 12.56 0.92 -11.92
CA TRP A 320 13.28 -0.36 -11.81
C TRP A 320 14.79 -0.21 -11.81
N VAL A 321 15.37 0.59 -12.72
CA VAL A 321 16.82 0.74 -12.81
C VAL A 321 17.40 1.44 -11.58
N PRO A 322 16.90 2.61 -11.15
CA PRO A 322 17.40 3.25 -9.93
C PRO A 322 17.21 2.40 -8.68
N SER A 323 16.08 1.70 -8.59
CA SER A 323 15.78 0.82 -7.47
C SER A 323 16.73 -0.38 -7.41
N ALA A 324 16.96 -1.05 -8.53
CA ALA A 324 17.89 -2.17 -8.63
C ALA A 324 19.31 -1.75 -8.27
N ILE A 325 19.77 -0.61 -8.77
CA ILE A 325 21.08 -0.05 -8.44
C ILE A 325 21.19 0.27 -6.95
N ALA A 326 20.16 0.90 -6.36
CA ALA A 326 20.16 1.25 -4.96
C ALA A 326 20.18 0.00 -4.06
N VAL A 327 19.38 -1.02 -4.38
CA VAL A 327 19.33 -2.31 -3.66
C VAL A 327 20.67 -3.04 -3.81
N ALA A 328 21.21 -3.18 -5.03
CA ALA A 328 22.48 -3.87 -5.26
C ALA A 328 23.64 -3.21 -4.49
N ARG A 329 23.73 -1.87 -4.50
CA ARG A 329 24.72 -1.12 -3.71
C ARG A 329 24.54 -1.35 -2.20
N ALA A 330 23.31 -1.35 -1.72
CA ALA A 330 23.02 -1.58 -0.30
C ALA A 330 23.42 -3.00 0.13
N VAL A 331 23.08 -4.02 -0.65
CA VAL A 331 23.43 -5.43 -0.38
C VAL A 331 24.94 -5.63 -0.39
N ARG A 332 25.64 -5.16 -1.43
CA ARG A 332 27.12 -5.29 -1.53
C ARG A 332 27.84 -4.66 -0.33
N ARG A 333 27.47 -3.44 0.06
CA ARG A 333 28.08 -2.75 1.21
C ARG A 333 27.88 -3.49 2.54
N ARG A 334 26.80 -4.24 2.68
CA ARG A 334 26.44 -4.92 3.92
C ARG A 334 26.99 -6.33 3.99
N ALA A 335 27.01 -7.03 2.86
CA ALA A 335 27.69 -8.33 2.78
C ALA A 335 29.18 -8.19 3.14
N ALA A 336 29.85 -7.14 2.66
CA ALA A 336 31.23 -6.84 3.02
C ALA A 336 31.45 -6.51 4.51
N ALA A 337 30.40 -6.05 5.22
CA ALA A 337 30.48 -5.67 6.64
C ALA A 337 30.12 -6.80 7.63
N GLY A 338 29.69 -7.96 7.15
CA GLY A 338 29.33 -9.12 8.00
C GLY A 338 28.14 -8.86 8.97
N ASP A 339 27.27 -7.91 8.68
CA ASP A 339 26.22 -7.43 9.57
C ASP A 339 24.90 -8.21 9.37
N ALA A 340 24.71 -9.26 10.16
CA ALA A 340 23.53 -10.14 10.11
C ALA A 340 22.21 -9.38 10.33
N ASP A 341 22.16 -8.44 11.26
CA ASP A 341 20.94 -7.66 11.55
C ASP A 341 20.52 -6.82 10.33
N ARG A 342 21.51 -6.30 9.59
CA ARG A 342 21.23 -5.55 8.36
C ARG A 342 20.86 -6.45 7.20
N MET A 343 21.36 -7.66 7.12
CA MET A 343 20.89 -8.64 6.13
C MET A 343 19.44 -9.01 6.38
N LEU A 344 19.05 -9.24 7.62
CA LEU A 344 17.64 -9.50 7.98
C LEU A 344 16.70 -8.34 7.64
N LEU A 345 17.16 -7.08 7.72
CA LEU A 345 16.37 -5.95 7.21
C LEU A 345 16.12 -6.00 5.70
N HIS A 346 17.06 -6.55 4.91
CA HIS A 346 16.80 -6.73 3.47
C HIS A 346 15.84 -7.88 3.22
N VAL A 347 15.99 -8.98 3.96
CA VAL A 347 15.04 -10.10 3.90
C VAL A 347 13.63 -9.60 4.25
N LEU A 348 13.51 -8.79 5.31
CA LEU A 348 12.24 -8.16 5.71
C LEU A 348 11.60 -7.34 4.58
N LEU A 349 12.40 -6.63 3.78
CA LEU A 349 11.87 -5.78 2.71
C LEU A 349 11.63 -6.54 1.40
N VAL A 350 12.41 -7.57 1.11
CA VAL A 350 12.35 -8.27 -0.19
C VAL A 350 11.41 -9.48 -0.15
N LEU A 351 11.48 -10.31 0.89
CA LEU A 351 10.74 -11.57 0.96
C LEU A 351 9.22 -11.37 0.89
N PRO A 352 8.60 -10.40 1.61
CA PRO A 352 7.17 -10.14 1.48
C PRO A 352 6.74 -9.72 0.07
N VAL A 353 7.59 -8.96 -0.65
CA VAL A 353 7.33 -8.58 -2.05
C VAL A 353 7.34 -9.83 -2.94
N VAL A 354 8.34 -10.69 -2.80
CA VAL A 354 8.46 -11.93 -3.57
C VAL A 354 7.25 -12.84 -3.32
N VAL A 355 6.86 -13.01 -2.05
CA VAL A 355 5.70 -13.84 -1.68
C VAL A 355 4.42 -13.28 -2.27
N LEU A 356 4.17 -11.97 -2.16
CA LEU A 356 2.96 -11.37 -2.70
C LEU A 356 2.91 -11.44 -4.23
N VAL A 357 4.03 -11.22 -4.92
CA VAL A 357 4.12 -11.39 -6.38
C VAL A 357 3.87 -12.85 -6.78
N ALA A 358 4.44 -13.82 -6.06
CA ALA A 358 4.16 -15.23 -6.30
C ALA A 358 2.68 -15.56 -6.11
N MET A 359 2.04 -15.02 -5.06
CA MET A 359 0.58 -15.16 -4.87
C MET A 359 -0.21 -14.57 -6.06
N GLN A 360 0.20 -13.41 -6.60
CA GLN A 360 -0.45 -12.82 -7.78
C GLN A 360 -0.29 -13.71 -9.02
N VAL A 361 0.86 -14.33 -9.23
CA VAL A 361 1.10 -15.27 -10.32
C VAL A 361 0.20 -16.50 -10.18
N VAL A 362 0.12 -17.07 -8.98
CA VAL A 362 -0.78 -18.20 -8.69
C VAL A 362 -2.25 -17.80 -8.89
N PHE A 363 -2.66 -16.63 -8.40
CA PHE A 363 -4.01 -16.13 -8.59
C PHE A 363 -4.37 -15.93 -10.07
N ALA A 364 -3.44 -15.35 -10.86
CA ALA A 364 -3.61 -15.19 -12.29
C ALA A 364 -3.67 -16.53 -13.05
N SER A 365 -2.91 -17.52 -12.60
CA SER A 365 -2.95 -18.87 -13.15
C SER A 365 -4.30 -19.57 -12.94
N ASN A 366 -4.99 -19.26 -11.84
CA ASN A 366 -6.34 -19.74 -11.52
C ASN A 366 -7.45 -18.78 -12.02
N SER A 367 -7.25 -18.11 -13.14
CA SER A 367 -8.23 -17.19 -13.76
C SER A 367 -8.43 -15.86 -13.03
N GLY A 368 -7.63 -15.53 -12.04
CA GLY A 368 -7.66 -14.25 -11.34
C GLY A 368 -7.15 -13.09 -12.19
N GLY A 369 -7.65 -11.87 -11.94
CA GLY A 369 -7.13 -10.66 -12.57
C GLY A 369 -5.82 -10.20 -11.92
N VAL A 370 -4.93 -9.56 -12.69
CA VAL A 370 -3.73 -8.90 -12.17
C VAL A 370 -3.96 -7.40 -12.14
N TYR A 371 -3.97 -6.82 -10.93
CA TYR A 371 -4.18 -5.39 -10.75
C TYR A 371 -3.05 -4.78 -9.91
N PRO A 372 -2.54 -3.59 -10.27
CA PRO A 372 -1.47 -2.92 -9.52
C PRO A 372 -1.81 -2.72 -8.03
N ARG A 373 -3.08 -2.45 -7.70
CA ARG A 373 -3.56 -2.26 -6.33
C ARG A 373 -3.29 -3.45 -5.41
N TYR A 374 -3.18 -4.67 -5.94
CA TYR A 374 -2.90 -5.86 -5.13
C TYR A 374 -1.50 -5.86 -4.53
N LEU A 375 -0.60 -4.98 -5.00
CA LEU A 375 0.72 -4.77 -4.41
C LEU A 375 0.74 -3.72 -3.28
N LEU A 376 -0.38 -3.07 -2.98
CA LEU A 376 -0.44 -2.06 -1.92
C LEU A 376 0.04 -2.55 -0.54
N PRO A 377 -0.21 -3.80 -0.12
CA PRO A 377 0.36 -4.30 1.14
C PRO A 377 1.89 -4.26 1.20
N VAL A 378 2.59 -4.35 0.07
CA VAL A 378 4.04 -4.25 -0.02
C VAL A 378 4.51 -2.92 -0.63
N SER A 379 3.66 -1.92 -0.65
CA SER A 379 4.00 -0.59 -1.21
C SER A 379 5.19 0.07 -0.51
N LEU A 380 5.35 -0.10 0.81
CA LEU A 380 6.46 0.50 1.55
C LEU A 380 7.84 0.04 1.06
N PRO A 381 8.17 -1.27 0.96
CA PRO A 381 9.46 -1.69 0.41
C PRO A 381 9.68 -1.22 -1.03
N LEU A 382 8.65 -1.19 -1.88
CA LEU A 382 8.74 -0.66 -3.24
C LEU A 382 9.01 0.84 -3.24
N CYS A 383 8.29 1.62 -2.43
CA CYS A 383 8.54 3.06 -2.27
C CYS A 383 9.92 3.37 -1.68
N LEU A 384 10.42 2.54 -0.75
CA LEU A 384 11.78 2.66 -0.22
C LEU A 384 12.84 2.46 -1.31
N ALA A 385 12.65 1.47 -2.18
CA ALA A 385 13.55 1.21 -3.30
C ALA A 385 13.56 2.39 -4.29
N VAL A 386 12.38 2.89 -4.68
CA VAL A 386 12.24 4.08 -5.54
C VAL A 386 12.86 5.31 -4.88
N ALA A 387 12.54 5.56 -3.61
CA ALA A 387 13.07 6.71 -2.86
C ALA A 387 14.60 6.65 -2.72
N ALA A 388 15.18 5.47 -2.53
CA ALA A 388 16.63 5.29 -2.52
C ALA A 388 17.24 5.56 -3.90
N GLY A 389 16.57 5.17 -4.99
CA GLY A 389 16.96 5.51 -6.36
C GLY A 389 16.94 7.02 -6.62
N LEU A 390 15.83 7.69 -6.29
CA LEU A 390 15.69 9.14 -6.43
C LEU A 390 16.72 9.92 -5.60
N ALA A 391 17.07 9.40 -4.41
CA ALA A 391 18.05 10.02 -3.52
C ALA A 391 19.50 9.93 -4.04
N VAL A 392 19.80 9.17 -5.11
CA VAL A 392 21.14 9.10 -5.72
C VAL A 392 21.50 10.44 -6.41
N ARG A 393 20.56 11.02 -7.14
CA ARG A 393 20.69 12.33 -7.81
C ARG A 393 19.40 13.14 -7.65
N PRO A 394 19.07 13.58 -6.44
CA PRO A 394 17.75 14.14 -6.15
C PRO A 394 17.44 15.39 -6.97
N ARG A 395 18.45 16.25 -7.25
CA ARG A 395 18.28 17.47 -8.05
C ARG A 395 17.86 17.20 -9.51
N LEU A 396 18.16 16.01 -10.04
CA LEU A 396 17.74 15.59 -11.37
C LEU A 396 16.49 14.72 -11.33
N LEU A 397 16.51 13.68 -10.50
CA LEU A 397 15.50 12.61 -10.56
C LEU A 397 14.17 12.99 -9.91
N VAL A 398 14.17 13.83 -8.87
CA VAL A 398 12.91 14.29 -8.24
C VAL A 398 12.10 15.19 -9.18
N PRO A 399 12.67 16.20 -9.86
CA PRO A 399 11.92 16.97 -10.86
C PRO A 399 11.40 16.13 -12.02
N VAL A 400 12.21 15.20 -12.56
CA VAL A 400 11.77 14.30 -13.64
C VAL A 400 10.60 13.42 -13.18
N TRP A 401 10.71 12.79 -11.99
CA TRP A 401 9.61 12.03 -11.40
C TRP A 401 8.35 12.88 -11.26
N THR A 402 8.49 14.09 -10.73
CA THR A 402 7.37 15.03 -10.55
C THR A 402 6.70 15.37 -11.89
N ALA A 403 7.50 15.71 -12.91
CA ALA A 403 6.99 16.07 -14.23
C ALA A 403 6.22 14.91 -14.88
N VAL A 404 6.77 13.68 -14.80
CA VAL A 404 6.10 12.49 -15.32
C VAL A 404 4.81 12.20 -14.56
N THR A 405 4.82 12.29 -13.22
CA THR A 405 3.62 12.09 -12.39
C THR A 405 2.52 13.09 -12.75
N LEU A 406 2.87 14.36 -12.95
CA LEU A 406 1.89 15.41 -13.30
C LEU A 406 1.34 15.24 -14.71
N ALA A 407 2.20 14.89 -15.68
CA ALA A 407 1.77 14.63 -17.05
C ALA A 407 0.83 13.42 -17.12
N ASP A 408 1.16 12.37 -16.38
CA ASP A 408 0.34 11.16 -16.29
C ASP A 408 -1.00 11.41 -15.58
N LEU A 409 -1.01 12.18 -14.49
CA LEU A 409 -2.23 12.63 -13.81
C LEU A 409 -3.13 13.46 -14.76
N ALA A 410 -2.55 14.43 -15.46
CA ALA A 410 -3.30 15.27 -16.40
C ALA A 410 -3.90 14.44 -17.55
N GLY A 411 -3.12 13.50 -18.09
CA GLY A 411 -3.59 12.59 -19.13
C GLY A 411 -4.72 11.67 -18.65
N TRP A 412 -4.64 11.18 -17.41
CA TRP A 412 -5.69 10.38 -16.81
C TRP A 412 -6.97 11.21 -16.59
N VAL A 413 -6.88 12.38 -15.98
CA VAL A 413 -8.03 13.27 -15.76
C VAL A 413 -8.70 13.65 -17.09
N ALA A 414 -7.91 14.05 -18.09
CA ALA A 414 -8.45 14.41 -19.40
C ALA A 414 -9.20 13.23 -20.05
N ARG A 415 -8.68 12.02 -19.91
CA ARG A 415 -9.33 10.82 -20.43
C ARG A 415 -10.64 10.51 -19.71
N GLU A 416 -10.65 10.50 -18.37
CA GLU A 416 -11.86 10.20 -17.60
C GLU A 416 -12.97 11.24 -17.87
N LEU A 417 -12.62 12.52 -18.02
CA LEU A 417 -13.56 13.57 -18.39
C LEU A 417 -14.05 13.49 -19.85
N SER A 418 -13.27 12.85 -20.75
CA SER A 418 -13.66 12.66 -22.16
C SER A 418 -14.49 11.40 -22.39
N THR A 419 -14.51 10.47 -21.46
CA THR A 419 -15.35 9.26 -21.55
C THR A 419 -16.77 9.62 -21.09
N SER A 420 -17.69 9.73 -22.04
CA SER A 420 -19.12 9.82 -21.72
C SER A 420 -19.58 8.48 -21.14
N PRO A 421 -20.19 8.46 -19.97
CA PRO A 421 -20.77 7.24 -19.44
C PRO A 421 -21.95 6.78 -20.31
N ALA A 422 -22.14 5.48 -20.38
CA ALA A 422 -23.25 4.90 -21.13
C ALA A 422 -24.62 5.26 -20.53
N GLU A 423 -24.66 5.55 -19.24
CA GLU A 423 -25.87 5.84 -18.49
C GLU A 423 -25.79 7.21 -17.80
N PRO A 424 -26.84 8.07 -17.93
CA PRO A 424 -26.82 9.47 -17.47
C PRO A 424 -26.57 9.67 -15.97
N TRP A 425 -27.00 8.76 -15.14
CA TRP A 425 -26.91 8.93 -13.68
C TRP A 425 -25.54 8.58 -13.08
N TYR A 426 -24.65 7.96 -13.83
CA TYR A 426 -23.23 7.85 -13.46
C TYR A 426 -22.47 9.16 -13.59
N TYR A 427 -23.08 10.18 -14.21
CA TYR A 427 -22.41 11.43 -14.44
C TYR A 427 -22.13 12.12 -13.12
N THR A 428 -20.85 12.33 -12.82
CA THR A 428 -20.50 13.37 -11.86
C THR A 428 -20.82 14.71 -12.51
N GLU A 429 -21.85 15.40 -12.06
CA GLU A 429 -22.15 16.76 -12.46
C GLU A 429 -21.07 17.76 -11.98
N ALA A 430 -19.86 17.30 -11.73
CA ALA A 430 -18.80 18.06 -11.12
C ALA A 430 -17.45 18.00 -11.86
N PRO A 431 -17.38 18.22 -13.18
CA PRO A 431 -16.09 18.25 -13.88
C PRO A 431 -15.19 19.38 -13.37
N VAL A 432 -15.75 20.54 -13.01
CA VAL A 432 -14.98 21.69 -12.52
C VAL A 432 -14.33 21.40 -11.16
N PRO A 433 -15.06 20.94 -10.11
CA PRO A 433 -14.43 20.54 -8.85
C PRO A 433 -13.34 19.48 -9.01
N SER A 434 -13.54 18.49 -9.89
CA SER A 434 -12.55 17.45 -10.17
C SER A 434 -11.24 18.01 -10.71
N VAL A 435 -11.32 18.90 -11.71
CA VAL A 435 -10.16 19.58 -12.30
C VAL A 435 -9.47 20.48 -11.28
N VAL A 436 -10.24 21.23 -10.49
CA VAL A 436 -9.69 22.11 -9.43
C VAL A 436 -8.93 21.27 -8.39
N LEU A 437 -9.50 20.16 -7.92
CA LEU A 437 -8.82 19.28 -6.97
C LEU A 437 -7.56 18.64 -7.56
N ALA A 438 -7.60 18.20 -8.81
CA ALA A 438 -6.44 17.67 -9.50
C ALA A 438 -5.33 18.74 -9.65
N ALA A 439 -5.68 19.97 -9.96
CA ALA A 439 -4.72 21.08 -10.05
C ALA A 439 -4.12 21.42 -8.67
N LEU A 440 -4.93 21.50 -7.62
CA LEU A 440 -4.46 21.70 -6.23
C LEU A 440 -3.58 20.56 -5.78
N ALA A 441 -3.93 19.32 -6.11
CA ALA A 441 -3.11 18.15 -5.84
C ALA A 441 -1.76 18.23 -6.55
N GLY A 442 -1.75 18.59 -7.83
CA GLY A 442 -0.53 18.81 -8.61
C GLY A 442 0.35 19.90 -8.00
N ALA A 443 -0.23 21.01 -7.58
CA ALA A 443 0.49 22.07 -6.87
C ALA A 443 1.11 21.55 -5.56
N ALA A 444 0.36 20.78 -4.76
CA ALA A 444 0.85 20.20 -3.51
C ALA A 444 1.99 19.18 -3.77
N VAL A 445 1.94 18.39 -4.83
CA VAL A 445 3.02 17.50 -5.27
C VAL A 445 4.27 18.29 -5.63
N ILE A 446 4.15 19.39 -6.40
CA ILE A 446 5.26 20.27 -6.77
C ILE A 446 5.91 20.88 -5.51
N VAL A 447 5.12 21.41 -4.58
CA VAL A 447 5.64 22.00 -3.36
C VAL A 447 6.34 20.95 -2.50
N THR A 448 5.77 19.75 -2.39
CA THR A 448 6.40 18.63 -1.66
C THR A 448 7.74 18.25 -2.28
N ALA A 449 7.82 18.15 -3.63
CA ALA A 449 9.06 17.88 -4.34
C ALA A 449 10.13 18.98 -4.09
N ARG A 450 9.75 20.25 -4.10
CA ARG A 450 10.65 21.38 -3.75
C ARG A 450 11.16 21.26 -2.32
N LEU A 451 10.33 20.89 -1.36
CA LEU A 451 10.75 20.69 0.03
C LEU A 451 11.71 19.50 0.18
N VAL A 452 11.54 18.44 -0.58
CA VAL A 452 12.53 17.34 -0.66
C VAL A 452 13.89 17.89 -1.12
N LEU A 453 13.91 18.70 -2.18
CA LEU A 453 15.14 19.27 -2.75
C LEU A 453 15.84 20.24 -1.77
N THR A 454 15.10 21.14 -1.13
CA THR A 454 15.65 22.07 -0.15
C THR A 454 16.18 21.36 1.10
N THR A 455 15.47 20.33 1.56
CA THR A 455 15.95 19.50 2.69
C THR A 455 17.25 18.78 2.35
N THR A 456 17.41 18.36 1.10
CA THR A 456 18.63 17.73 0.61
C THR A 456 19.79 18.73 0.53
N ALA A 457 19.54 19.94 0.01
CA ALA A 457 20.56 20.98 -0.11
C ALA A 457 21.13 21.41 1.26
N ASN A 458 20.25 21.65 2.22
CA ASN A 458 20.65 22.05 3.58
C ASN A 458 21.51 21.00 4.30
N ARG A 459 21.30 19.70 4.00
CA ARG A 459 22.12 18.62 4.60
C ARG A 459 23.52 18.51 3.99
N THR A 460 23.69 18.87 2.73
CA THR A 460 25.01 18.88 2.09
C THR A 460 25.88 20.07 2.56
N GLN A 461 25.26 21.11 3.12
CA GLN A 461 25.94 22.30 3.62
C GLN A 461 26.21 22.26 5.13
N ALA A 462 25.58 21.35 5.88
CA ALA A 462 25.84 21.21 7.31
C ALA A 462 27.28 20.70 7.53
N PRO A 463 28.08 21.36 8.36
CA PRO A 463 29.42 20.89 8.69
C PRO A 463 29.32 19.47 9.29
N PRO A 464 30.34 18.61 9.09
CA PRO A 464 30.36 17.29 9.71
C PRO A 464 30.23 17.47 11.23
N ALA A 465 29.31 16.71 11.84
CA ALA A 465 29.13 16.73 13.29
C ALA A 465 30.51 16.52 13.94
N ALA A 466 30.90 17.46 14.82
CA ALA A 466 32.15 17.36 15.56
C ALA A 466 32.23 15.97 16.19
N ALA A 467 33.34 15.27 15.95
CA ALA A 467 33.60 14.00 16.60
C ALA A 467 33.44 14.19 18.12
N PRO A 468 32.79 13.24 18.84
CA PRO A 468 32.70 13.35 20.28
C PRO A 468 34.10 13.53 20.82
N ALA A 469 34.30 14.62 21.57
CA ALA A 469 35.57 14.90 22.21
C ALA A 469 35.97 13.67 23.02
N THR A 470 37.09 13.07 22.63
CA THR A 470 37.71 12.00 23.39
C THR A 470 37.99 12.58 24.78
N GLN A 471 37.24 12.14 25.79
CA GLN A 471 37.58 12.45 27.17
C GLN A 471 38.97 11.91 27.40
N VAL A 472 39.94 12.80 27.37
CA VAL A 472 41.28 12.53 27.86
C VAL A 472 41.12 12.33 29.37
N SER A 473 41.14 11.06 29.79
CA SER A 473 41.24 10.72 31.21
C SER A 473 42.48 11.37 31.79
N ALA A 474 42.30 12.30 32.74
CA ALA A 474 43.39 12.88 33.50
C ALA A 474 44.17 11.75 34.19
N PRO A 475 45.52 11.80 34.23
CA PRO A 475 46.30 10.81 34.95
C PRO A 475 46.02 10.97 36.45
N THR A 476 45.59 9.86 37.08
CA THR A 476 45.51 9.75 38.53
C THR A 476 46.89 9.93 39.11
N ALA A 477 47.13 11.04 39.82
CA ALA A 477 48.30 11.20 40.63
C ALA A 477 48.24 10.23 41.80
N THR A 478 49.15 9.25 41.81
CA THR A 478 49.46 8.42 42.99
C THR A 478 50.38 9.22 43.92
N SER A 479 49.89 9.48 45.12
CA SER A 479 50.70 9.85 46.27
C SER A 479 50.56 8.79 47.31
#